data_50f5f41bfabcf21c6539d4116094ba96
#
_entry.id   50f5f41bfabcf21c6539d4116094ba96
#
_cell.length_a   1.000
_cell.length_b   1.000
_cell.length_c   1.000
_cell.angle_alpha   90.00
_cell.angle_beta   90.00
_cell.angle_gamma   90.00
#
_symmetry.space_group_name_H-M   'P 1'
#
loop_
_entity.id
_entity.type
_entity.pdbx_description
1 polymer ?
#
loop_
_entity_poly.entity_id
_entity_poly.type
_entity_poly.pdbx_seq_one_letter_code
_entity_poly.pdbx_strand_id
1 'polypeptide(L)'
;MIRYFILLAALLTGMTVRAQGLPTDGPLTVRPILQQLGERLLKGKTGSIVAINPENGEIICLATNTPKGPDVRQAIGKPMAPGSTFKTAQALTLLSEGIVTPDTRMECNNGITDGNIKVGCHKHRSPLNLTDALAQSCNTWFIVNFGSMINDSFMYESKDEAITTWRSYMQSMGLGGPMHIDIAGEQGGLLAGADYLNRRYKDGWDGKTIWWAGMGQGDVTCTPLQLCNLAVTIANRGWYYVPHIHRDTQNQRYLTKRQTKVAKEAYAPVVEGMRLAVEKGTATSIKTSYPICGKTGTIENPGEDHSAFIAFAPMNNPKIAVAVYVEHPQPPRGEGHHR
;
A
#
# COMPACT_ATOMS: atom_id res chain seq x y z
N MET A 1 -42.31 17.03 -24.24
CA MET A 1 -41.32 18.10 -24.11
C MET A 1 -41.01 18.55 -22.67
N ILE A 2 -41.86 18.33 -21.69
CA ILE A 2 -41.63 18.79 -20.29
C ILE A 2 -40.68 17.86 -19.50
N ARG A 3 -40.52 16.56 -19.87
CA ARG A 3 -39.66 15.62 -19.17
C ARG A 3 -38.15 15.78 -19.42
N TYR A 4 -37.75 16.44 -20.50
CA TYR A 4 -36.34 16.72 -20.81
C TYR A 4 -35.80 18.02 -20.17
N PHE A 5 -36.67 18.94 -19.77
CA PHE A 5 -36.27 20.16 -19.09
C PHE A 5 -35.90 19.92 -17.60
N ILE A 6 -36.47 18.91 -16.95
CA ILE A 6 -36.16 18.59 -15.56
C ILE A 6 -34.79 17.90 -15.44
N LEU A 7 -34.35 17.12 -16.44
CA LEU A 7 -33.02 16.53 -16.46
C LEU A 7 -31.90 17.53 -16.75
N LEU A 8 -32.17 18.61 -17.49
CA LEU A 8 -31.21 19.66 -17.80
C LEU A 8 -31.04 20.65 -16.64
N ALA A 9 -32.10 20.90 -15.87
CA ALA A 9 -32.04 21.76 -14.68
C ALA A 9 -31.29 21.14 -13.51
N ALA A 10 -31.26 19.79 -13.39
CA ALA A 10 -30.47 19.07 -12.40
C ALA A 10 -28.96 19.10 -12.70
N LEU A 11 -28.56 19.42 -13.93
CA LEU A 11 -27.15 19.56 -14.35
C LEU A 11 -26.61 20.98 -14.11
N LEU A 12 -27.47 21.98 -13.83
CA LEU A 12 -27.08 23.38 -13.65
C LEU A 12 -27.18 23.88 -12.20
N THR A 13 -27.87 23.20 -11.33
CA THR A 13 -27.73 23.41 -9.90
C THR A 13 -26.51 22.62 -9.45
N GLY A 14 -25.45 23.31 -9.06
CA GLY A 14 -24.28 22.71 -8.41
C GLY A 14 -24.72 21.99 -7.12
N MET A 15 -25.42 20.88 -7.24
CA MET A 15 -25.54 19.91 -6.17
C MET A 15 -24.13 19.37 -5.93
N THR A 16 -23.46 19.99 -4.99
CA THR A 16 -22.34 19.35 -4.30
C THR A 16 -22.90 18.04 -3.75
N VAL A 17 -22.68 16.93 -4.47
CA VAL A 17 -22.91 15.59 -3.94
C VAL A 17 -21.92 15.46 -2.79
N ARG A 18 -22.39 15.75 -1.58
CA ARG A 18 -21.62 15.54 -0.36
C ARG A 18 -21.49 14.03 -0.18
N ALA A 19 -20.30 13.53 -0.45
CA ALA A 19 -19.97 12.16 -0.10
C ALA A 19 -20.09 11.99 1.41
N GLN A 20 -20.81 10.97 1.85
CA GLN A 20 -21.07 10.73 3.26
C GLN A 20 -19.74 10.46 4.00
N GLY A 21 -19.54 11.12 5.13
CA GLY A 21 -18.35 10.95 5.99
C GLY A 21 -17.14 11.80 5.66
N LEU A 22 -17.20 12.65 4.61
CA LEU A 22 -16.16 13.62 4.30
C LEU A 22 -16.31 14.91 5.13
N PRO A 23 -15.20 15.69 5.33
CA PRO A 23 -15.28 17.02 5.93
C PRO A 23 -16.30 17.92 5.23
N THR A 24 -16.92 18.82 6.00
CA THR A 24 -17.98 19.72 5.50
C THR A 24 -17.56 21.19 5.49
N ASP A 25 -16.34 21.47 5.93
CA ASP A 25 -15.74 22.76 6.14
C ASP A 25 -14.87 23.17 4.94
N GLY A 26 -15.46 23.70 3.91
CA GLY A 26 -14.75 24.27 2.76
C GLY A 26 -14.79 23.43 1.49
N PRO A 27 -14.15 23.94 0.40
CA PRO A 27 -14.07 23.24 -0.86
C PRO A 27 -13.07 22.09 -0.82
N LEU A 28 -13.50 20.91 -1.26
CA LEU A 28 -12.67 19.69 -1.24
C LEU A 28 -12.02 19.44 -2.62
N THR A 29 -10.89 18.71 -2.60
CA THR A 29 -10.16 18.24 -3.78
C THR A 29 -10.81 17.01 -4.42
N VAL A 30 -11.74 16.36 -3.71
CA VAL A 30 -12.45 15.16 -4.15
C VAL A 30 -13.16 15.41 -5.48
N ARG A 31 -12.94 14.49 -6.43
CA ARG A 31 -13.60 14.52 -7.74
C ARG A 31 -14.91 13.74 -7.67
N PRO A 32 -16.08 14.38 -7.88
CA PRO A 32 -17.39 13.75 -7.66
C PRO A 32 -17.59 12.43 -8.41
N ILE A 33 -17.11 12.33 -9.65
CA ILE A 33 -17.23 11.13 -10.48
C ILE A 33 -16.42 9.96 -9.87
N LEU A 34 -15.19 10.23 -9.41
CA LEU A 34 -14.34 9.20 -8.77
C LEU A 34 -14.89 8.78 -7.42
N GLN A 35 -15.39 9.73 -6.65
CA GLN A 35 -16.00 9.45 -5.35
C GLN A 35 -17.24 8.55 -5.48
N GLN A 36 -18.17 8.90 -6.37
CA GLN A 36 -19.36 8.11 -6.64
C GLN A 36 -19.01 6.71 -7.18
N LEU A 37 -17.98 6.60 -8.02
CA LEU A 37 -17.48 5.31 -8.48
C LEU A 37 -16.98 4.47 -7.31
N GLY A 38 -16.14 5.05 -6.44
CA GLY A 38 -15.60 4.38 -5.26
C GLY A 38 -16.70 3.89 -4.32
N GLU A 39 -17.67 4.75 -4.01
CA GLU A 39 -18.82 4.41 -3.15
C GLU A 39 -19.66 3.28 -3.76
N ARG A 40 -19.91 3.31 -5.08
CA ARG A 40 -20.62 2.24 -5.78
C ARG A 40 -19.88 0.92 -5.75
N LEU A 41 -18.55 0.92 -5.92
CA LEU A 41 -17.73 -0.29 -5.89
C LEU A 41 -17.64 -0.91 -4.48
N LEU A 42 -17.76 -0.09 -3.43
CA LEU A 42 -17.77 -0.54 -2.05
C LEU A 42 -19.16 -0.96 -1.55
N LYS A 43 -20.21 -0.78 -2.33
CA LYS A 43 -21.57 -1.17 -1.91
C LYS A 43 -21.61 -2.65 -1.53
N GLY A 44 -22.07 -2.93 -0.31
CA GLY A 44 -22.15 -4.29 0.25
C GLY A 44 -20.81 -4.90 0.67
N LYS A 45 -19.74 -4.09 0.70
CA LYS A 45 -18.39 -4.50 1.18
C LYS A 45 -17.96 -3.60 2.34
N THR A 46 -17.14 -4.12 3.23
CA THR A 46 -16.44 -3.31 4.23
C THR A 46 -15.06 -2.97 3.68
N GLY A 47 -14.70 -1.70 3.67
CA GLY A 47 -13.39 -1.31 3.14
C GLY A 47 -13.28 0.15 2.73
N SER A 48 -12.23 0.45 1.99
CA SER A 48 -11.91 1.81 1.52
C SER A 48 -11.25 1.81 0.15
N ILE A 49 -11.48 2.90 -0.60
CA ILE A 49 -10.78 3.26 -1.82
C ILE A 49 -10.26 4.68 -1.64
N VAL A 50 -8.95 4.81 -1.67
CA VAL A 50 -8.26 6.11 -1.61
C VAL A 50 -7.58 6.34 -2.94
N ALA A 51 -7.77 7.53 -3.53
CA ALA A 51 -7.02 7.95 -4.70
C ALA A 51 -6.40 9.34 -4.46
N ILE A 52 -5.14 9.48 -4.84
CA ILE A 52 -4.35 10.71 -4.68
C ILE A 52 -3.80 11.12 -6.05
N ASN A 53 -3.79 12.43 -6.33
CA ASN A 53 -3.06 13.00 -7.45
C ASN A 53 -1.56 13.05 -7.09
N PRO A 54 -0.68 12.30 -7.78
CA PRO A 54 0.74 12.27 -7.45
C PRO A 54 1.47 13.60 -7.63
N GLU A 55 0.96 14.48 -8.48
CA GLU A 55 1.60 15.76 -8.80
C GLU A 55 1.57 16.75 -7.64
N ASN A 56 0.52 16.71 -6.80
CA ASN A 56 0.29 17.74 -5.79
C ASN A 56 -0.20 17.21 -4.43
N GLY A 57 -0.45 15.91 -4.28
CA GLY A 57 -0.89 15.31 -3.02
C GLY A 57 -2.38 15.45 -2.72
N GLU A 58 -3.18 16.01 -3.63
CA GLU A 58 -4.63 16.13 -3.46
C GLU A 58 -5.29 14.75 -3.35
N ILE A 59 -6.09 14.53 -2.31
CA ILE A 59 -6.97 13.37 -2.19
C ILE A 59 -8.16 13.57 -3.13
N ILE A 60 -8.19 12.85 -4.24
CA ILE A 60 -9.21 12.99 -5.29
C ILE A 60 -10.36 11.98 -5.17
N CYS A 61 -10.20 10.97 -4.31
CA CYS A 61 -11.25 10.04 -3.88
C CYS A 61 -10.93 9.53 -2.47
N LEU A 62 -11.93 9.52 -1.61
CA LEU A 62 -11.87 8.95 -0.26
C LEU A 62 -13.19 8.24 0.03
N ALA A 63 -13.39 7.12 -0.64
CA ALA A 63 -14.60 6.32 -0.47
C ALA A 63 -14.38 5.26 0.61
N THR A 64 -15.36 5.12 1.49
CA THR A 64 -15.35 4.14 2.59
C THR A 64 -16.72 3.52 2.74
N ASN A 65 -16.77 2.30 3.22
CA ASN A 65 -18.01 1.66 3.65
C ASN A 65 -17.74 0.71 4.82
N THR A 66 -18.65 0.71 5.78
CA THR A 66 -18.65 -0.20 6.93
C THR A 66 -20.07 -0.77 7.12
N PRO A 67 -20.29 -1.77 7.96
CA PRO A 67 -21.65 -2.24 8.29
C PRO A 67 -22.58 -1.15 8.83
N LYS A 68 -22.00 -0.05 9.35
CA LYS A 68 -22.75 1.10 9.88
C LYS A 68 -22.84 2.27 8.89
N GLY A 69 -22.38 2.08 7.65
CA GLY A 69 -22.28 3.12 6.62
C GLY A 69 -20.88 3.68 6.45
N PRO A 70 -20.72 4.73 5.64
CA PRO A 70 -19.43 5.38 5.40
C PRO A 70 -18.81 5.96 6.67
N ASP A 71 -17.51 5.71 6.87
CA ASP A 71 -16.71 6.28 7.96
C ASP A 71 -15.29 6.53 7.45
N VAL A 72 -14.88 7.78 7.34
CA VAL A 72 -13.54 8.15 6.83
C VAL A 72 -12.41 7.49 7.62
N ARG A 73 -12.63 7.18 8.92
CA ARG A 73 -11.65 6.48 9.75
C ARG A 73 -11.28 5.10 9.22
N GLN A 74 -12.14 4.47 8.41
CA GLN A 74 -11.82 3.22 7.73
C GLN A 74 -10.61 3.36 6.78
N ALA A 75 -10.38 4.57 6.25
CA ALA A 75 -9.26 4.86 5.35
C ALA A 75 -8.05 5.49 6.04
N ILE A 76 -8.28 6.32 7.08
CA ILE A 76 -7.23 7.14 7.69
C ILE A 76 -6.94 6.80 9.16
N GLY A 77 -7.85 6.13 9.84
CA GLY A 77 -7.80 5.91 11.29
C GLY A 77 -7.80 4.45 11.72
N LYS A 78 -7.84 3.50 10.79
CA LYS A 78 -7.82 2.05 11.06
C LYS A 78 -6.60 1.41 10.43
N PRO A 79 -5.46 1.33 11.16
CA PRO A 79 -4.29 0.64 10.64
C PRO A 79 -4.53 -0.86 10.58
N MET A 80 -4.13 -1.47 9.48
CA MET A 80 -4.30 -2.89 9.18
C MET A 80 -3.02 -3.45 8.56
N ALA A 81 -2.83 -4.77 8.60
CA ALA A 81 -1.69 -5.38 7.93
C ALA A 81 -1.75 -5.05 6.41
N PRO A 82 -0.66 -4.53 5.83
CA PRO A 82 -0.63 -4.18 4.41
C PRO A 82 -0.52 -5.39 3.49
N GLY A 83 -0.15 -6.55 4.02
CA GLY A 83 0.14 -7.74 3.25
C GLY A 83 1.18 -7.50 2.17
N SER A 84 1.10 -8.24 1.08
CA SER A 84 2.10 -8.19 0.01
C SER A 84 2.22 -6.85 -0.73
N THR A 85 1.34 -5.86 -0.48
CA THR A 85 1.55 -4.49 -1.01
C THR A 85 2.80 -3.85 -0.40
N PHE A 86 3.14 -4.22 0.84
CA PHE A 86 4.32 -3.76 1.57
C PHE A 86 5.65 -4.21 0.94
N LYS A 87 5.65 -5.29 0.16
CA LYS A 87 6.84 -5.78 -0.55
C LYS A 87 7.45 -4.73 -1.49
N THR A 88 6.68 -3.76 -1.94
CA THR A 88 7.20 -2.63 -2.74
C THR A 88 8.12 -1.73 -1.93
N ALA A 89 7.71 -1.35 -0.71
CA ALA A 89 8.55 -0.59 0.21
C ALA A 89 9.75 -1.41 0.69
N GLN A 90 9.53 -2.70 0.93
CA GLN A 90 10.60 -3.64 1.31
C GLN A 90 11.68 -3.74 0.22
N ALA A 91 11.28 -3.89 -1.05
CA ALA A 91 12.21 -3.94 -2.18
C ALA A 91 13.05 -2.65 -2.29
N LEU A 92 12.40 -1.49 -2.15
CA LEU A 92 13.07 -0.19 -2.17
C LEU A 92 14.14 -0.07 -1.08
N THR A 93 13.83 -0.54 0.12
CA THR A 93 14.77 -0.52 1.27
C THR A 93 15.94 -1.47 1.04
N LEU A 94 15.68 -2.72 0.66
CA LEU A 94 16.72 -3.73 0.42
C LEU A 94 17.69 -3.33 -0.70
N LEU A 95 17.18 -2.71 -1.77
CA LEU A 95 18.00 -2.16 -2.85
C LEU A 95 18.85 -0.97 -2.37
N SER A 96 18.26 -0.07 -1.59
CA SER A 96 18.95 1.13 -1.10
C SER A 96 20.07 0.82 -0.12
N GLU A 97 19.90 -0.22 0.70
CA GLU A 97 20.93 -0.72 1.61
C GLU A 97 21.95 -1.65 0.92
N GLY A 98 21.74 -1.99 -0.36
CA GLY A 98 22.66 -2.89 -1.08
C GLY A 98 22.58 -4.35 -0.62
N ILE A 99 21.58 -4.72 0.16
CA ILE A 99 21.34 -6.12 0.58
C ILE A 99 21.05 -6.99 -0.64
N VAL A 100 20.38 -6.42 -1.64
CA VAL A 100 20.07 -7.06 -2.91
C VAL A 100 20.38 -6.14 -4.08
N THR A 101 20.56 -6.74 -5.25
CA THR A 101 20.56 -6.07 -6.55
C THR A 101 19.31 -6.46 -7.33
N PRO A 102 18.96 -5.77 -8.44
CA PRO A 102 17.85 -6.20 -9.30
C PRO A 102 17.99 -7.64 -9.82
N ASP A 103 19.22 -8.13 -9.94
CA ASP A 103 19.55 -9.47 -10.45
C ASP A 103 19.68 -10.55 -9.36
N THR A 104 19.59 -10.17 -8.10
CA THR A 104 19.62 -11.13 -6.98
C THR A 104 18.53 -12.17 -7.15
N ARG A 105 18.92 -13.43 -7.35
CA ARG A 105 18.03 -14.57 -7.59
C ARG A 105 17.89 -15.41 -6.35
N MET A 106 16.68 -15.90 -6.14
CA MET A 106 16.37 -16.77 -5.02
C MET A 106 15.43 -17.90 -5.46
N GLU A 107 15.73 -19.11 -5.01
CA GLU A 107 14.84 -20.26 -5.18
C GLU A 107 13.67 -20.22 -4.20
N CYS A 108 12.53 -20.70 -4.66
CA CYS A 108 11.33 -20.85 -3.84
C CYS A 108 10.64 -22.16 -4.18
N ASN A 109 10.55 -23.04 -3.19
CA ASN A 109 9.87 -24.33 -3.27
C ASN A 109 8.50 -24.27 -2.55
N ASN A 110 7.59 -23.40 -3.05
CA ASN A 110 6.27 -23.13 -2.47
C ASN A 110 6.32 -22.63 -1.01
N GLY A 111 7.40 -21.95 -0.62
CA GLY A 111 7.59 -21.39 0.71
C GLY A 111 8.95 -21.68 1.30
N ILE A 112 9.08 -21.40 2.58
CA ILE A 112 10.27 -21.65 3.38
C ILE A 112 9.88 -22.34 4.68
N THR A 113 10.70 -23.30 5.10
CA THR A 113 10.62 -23.93 6.42
C THR A 113 11.97 -23.83 7.09
N ASP A 114 12.00 -23.34 8.33
CA ASP A 114 13.20 -23.30 9.16
C ASP A 114 12.81 -23.62 10.61
N GLY A 115 13.27 -24.75 11.09
CA GLY A 115 12.82 -25.33 12.36
C GLY A 115 11.30 -25.55 12.35
N ASN A 116 10.62 -24.97 13.32
CA ASN A 116 9.17 -25.06 13.47
C ASN A 116 8.41 -23.93 12.73
N ILE A 117 9.12 -22.98 12.11
CA ILE A 117 8.51 -21.88 11.38
C ILE A 117 8.33 -22.29 9.92
N LYS A 118 7.09 -22.26 9.46
CA LYS A 118 6.73 -22.51 8.05
C LYS A 118 5.95 -21.35 7.51
N VAL A 119 6.45 -20.77 6.41
CA VAL A 119 5.74 -19.73 5.65
C VAL A 119 5.51 -20.23 4.22
N GLY A 120 4.25 -20.34 3.85
CA GLY A 120 3.86 -20.79 2.51
C GLY A 120 4.09 -19.74 1.45
N CYS A 121 4.25 -20.19 0.20
CA CYS A 121 4.20 -19.36 -0.98
C CYS A 121 3.36 -20.05 -2.05
N HIS A 122 2.63 -19.30 -2.86
CA HIS A 122 1.89 -19.89 -3.97
C HIS A 122 2.87 -20.38 -5.06
N LYS A 123 2.39 -21.30 -5.89
CA LYS A 123 3.19 -21.89 -6.95
C LYS A 123 3.54 -20.87 -8.03
N HIS A 124 4.81 -20.75 -8.35
CA HIS A 124 5.33 -19.93 -9.47
C HIS A 124 6.64 -20.55 -9.97
N ARG A 125 7.20 -20.03 -11.08
CA ARG A 125 8.54 -20.43 -11.53
C ARG A 125 9.61 -20.05 -10.50
N SER A 126 10.73 -20.76 -10.51
CA SER A 126 11.89 -20.51 -9.63
C SER A 126 13.19 -20.83 -10.40
N PRO A 127 14.31 -20.12 -10.14
CA PRO A 127 14.48 -19.00 -9.22
C PRO A 127 13.90 -17.67 -9.77
N LEU A 128 13.59 -16.73 -8.88
CA LEU A 128 13.11 -15.39 -9.22
C LEU A 128 14.16 -14.32 -8.90
N ASN A 129 14.31 -13.35 -9.80
CA ASN A 129 14.96 -12.07 -9.49
C ASN A 129 13.95 -11.10 -8.82
N LEU A 130 14.38 -9.89 -8.47
CA LEU A 130 13.55 -8.92 -7.76
C LEU A 130 12.27 -8.56 -8.50
N THR A 131 12.35 -8.24 -9.81
CA THR A 131 11.17 -7.83 -10.59
C THR A 131 10.15 -8.96 -10.72
N ASP A 132 10.61 -10.18 -10.96
CA ASP A 132 9.74 -11.36 -11.01
C ASP A 132 9.19 -11.72 -9.61
N ALA A 133 9.97 -11.55 -8.54
CA ALA A 133 9.52 -11.77 -7.17
C ALA A 133 8.41 -10.78 -6.76
N LEU A 134 8.50 -9.51 -7.19
CA LEU A 134 7.43 -8.53 -7.05
C LEU A 134 6.20 -8.91 -7.87
N ALA A 135 6.40 -9.26 -9.15
CA ALA A 135 5.33 -9.62 -10.07
C ALA A 135 4.54 -10.86 -9.58
N GLN A 136 5.27 -11.88 -9.13
CA GLN A 136 4.71 -13.12 -8.58
C GLN A 136 4.39 -13.04 -7.08
N SER A 137 4.70 -11.94 -6.42
CA SER A 137 4.48 -11.76 -4.98
C SER A 137 5.13 -12.85 -4.10
N CYS A 138 6.33 -13.32 -4.44
CA CYS A 138 7.01 -14.42 -3.75
C CYS A 138 7.29 -14.09 -2.28
N ASN A 139 6.74 -14.87 -1.34
CA ASN A 139 6.99 -14.68 0.08
C ASN A 139 8.43 -15.01 0.45
N THR A 140 8.94 -16.15 -0.02
CA THR A 140 10.30 -16.61 0.29
C THR A 140 11.35 -15.55 -0.03
N TRP A 141 11.26 -14.93 -1.24
CA TRP A 141 12.23 -13.92 -1.66
C TRP A 141 12.32 -12.75 -0.69
N PHE A 142 11.16 -12.24 -0.25
CA PHE A 142 11.10 -11.07 0.64
C PHE A 142 11.45 -11.39 2.08
N ILE A 143 11.00 -12.52 2.59
CA ILE A 143 11.27 -12.96 3.96
C ILE A 143 12.75 -13.19 4.19
N VAL A 144 13.41 -13.94 3.28
CA VAL A 144 14.81 -14.31 3.45
C VAL A 144 15.71 -13.07 3.32
N ASN A 145 15.51 -12.22 2.31
CA ASN A 145 16.33 -11.03 2.15
C ASN A 145 16.11 -10.00 3.27
N PHE A 146 14.89 -9.88 3.80
CA PHE A 146 14.64 -9.07 4.99
C PHE A 146 15.34 -9.64 6.23
N GLY A 147 15.23 -10.95 6.45
CA GLY A 147 15.94 -11.64 7.55
C GLY A 147 17.45 -11.49 7.44
N SER A 148 17.99 -11.55 6.22
CA SER A 148 19.41 -11.33 5.97
C SER A 148 19.84 -9.91 6.33
N MET A 149 19.06 -8.88 5.95
CA MET A 149 19.31 -7.50 6.35
C MET A 149 19.41 -7.34 7.87
N ILE A 150 18.43 -7.92 8.60
CA ILE A 150 18.38 -7.78 10.06
C ILE A 150 19.54 -8.47 10.75
N ASN A 151 20.01 -9.60 10.18
CA ASN A 151 21.08 -10.41 10.75
C ASN A 151 22.48 -10.06 10.20
N ASP A 152 22.59 -8.99 9.39
CA ASP A 152 23.86 -8.62 8.74
C ASP A 152 24.79 -7.90 9.73
N SER A 153 25.68 -8.68 10.35
CA SER A 153 26.70 -8.18 11.29
C SER A 153 27.92 -7.51 10.62
N PHE A 154 27.98 -7.51 9.28
CA PHE A 154 29.01 -6.77 8.54
C PHE A 154 28.56 -5.34 8.26
N MET A 155 27.26 -5.13 8.01
CA MET A 155 26.70 -3.82 7.71
C MET A 155 26.24 -3.06 8.95
N TYR A 156 25.80 -3.76 9.99
CA TYR A 156 25.22 -3.16 11.20
C TYR A 156 25.92 -3.64 12.46
N GLU A 157 26.18 -2.75 13.41
CA GLU A 157 26.77 -3.10 14.71
C GLU A 157 25.85 -4.00 15.54
N SER A 158 24.55 -3.92 15.29
CA SER A 158 23.53 -4.73 15.97
C SER A 158 22.24 -4.86 15.15
N LYS A 159 21.42 -5.85 15.48
CA LYS A 159 20.06 -5.99 14.94
C LYS A 159 19.17 -4.81 15.30
N ASP A 160 19.42 -4.14 16.44
CA ASP A 160 18.71 -2.92 16.85
C ASP A 160 19.00 -1.78 15.90
N GLU A 161 20.23 -1.65 15.42
CA GLU A 161 20.60 -0.70 14.36
C GLU A 161 19.97 -1.08 13.01
N ALA A 162 20.06 -2.35 12.62
CA ALA A 162 19.47 -2.84 11.38
C ALA A 162 17.96 -2.53 11.29
N ILE A 163 17.18 -2.85 12.34
CA ILE A 163 15.75 -2.56 12.38
C ILE A 163 15.45 -1.07 12.45
N THR A 164 16.29 -0.28 13.09
CA THR A 164 16.15 1.18 13.15
C THR A 164 16.40 1.80 11.78
N THR A 165 17.40 1.32 11.06
CA THR A 165 17.70 1.71 9.67
C THR A 165 16.54 1.36 8.76
N TRP A 166 16.09 0.11 8.76
CA TRP A 166 14.91 -0.34 8.01
C TRP A 166 13.69 0.56 8.29
N ARG A 167 13.37 0.80 9.57
CA ARG A 167 12.25 1.63 9.99
C ARG A 167 12.37 3.06 9.46
N SER A 168 13.58 3.62 9.41
CA SER A 168 13.82 4.97 8.92
C SER A 168 13.48 5.13 7.43
N TYR A 169 13.76 4.11 6.61
CA TYR A 169 13.33 4.06 5.21
C TYR A 169 11.81 4.05 5.09
N MET A 170 11.15 3.16 5.83
CA MET A 170 9.68 3.04 5.83
C MET A 170 9.01 4.36 6.24
N GLN A 171 9.51 5.01 7.30
CA GLN A 171 9.01 6.31 7.75
C GLN A 171 9.23 7.41 6.72
N SER A 172 10.35 7.39 6.01
CA SER A 172 10.62 8.36 4.95
C SER A 172 9.63 8.27 3.78
N MET A 173 9.00 7.10 3.58
CA MET A 173 7.92 6.86 2.62
C MET A 173 6.52 7.18 3.16
N GLY A 174 6.40 7.70 4.39
CA GLY A 174 5.12 8.06 5.02
C GLY A 174 4.42 6.90 5.73
N LEU A 175 5.14 5.82 6.07
CA LEU A 175 4.60 4.66 6.78
C LEU A 175 4.88 4.74 8.28
N GLY A 176 4.07 4.07 9.10
CA GLY A 176 4.24 3.93 10.55
C GLY A 176 3.55 5.01 11.37
N GLY A 177 4.05 6.23 11.38
CA GLY A 177 3.45 7.36 12.11
C GLY A 177 2.34 8.06 11.31
N PRO A 178 1.52 8.93 11.94
CA PRO A 178 0.59 9.77 11.20
C PRO A 178 1.33 10.74 10.28
N MET A 179 0.78 11.00 9.12
CA MET A 179 1.34 11.95 8.15
C MET A 179 0.93 13.40 8.45
N HIS A 180 -0.02 13.58 9.38
CA HIS A 180 -0.61 14.88 9.76
C HIS A 180 -1.35 15.54 8.60
N ILE A 181 -2.28 14.77 8.05
CA ILE A 181 -3.21 15.25 7.01
C ILE A 181 -4.20 16.28 7.59
N ASP A 182 -4.96 16.90 6.71
CA ASP A 182 -5.97 17.92 7.08
C ASP A 182 -7.38 17.33 7.36
N ILE A 183 -7.44 16.06 7.73
CA ILE A 183 -8.68 15.37 8.15
C ILE A 183 -8.52 14.88 9.59
N ALA A 184 -9.49 15.18 10.43
CA ALA A 184 -9.48 14.75 11.83
C ALA A 184 -9.63 13.22 11.96
N GLY A 185 -8.98 12.64 12.97
CA GLY A 185 -9.07 11.21 13.27
C GLY A 185 -8.02 10.34 12.58
N GLU A 186 -7.01 10.96 11.96
CA GLU A 186 -5.87 10.22 11.44
C GLU A 186 -5.16 9.43 12.53
N GLN A 187 -4.80 8.18 12.23
CA GLN A 187 -3.92 7.34 13.02
C GLN A 187 -2.71 6.92 12.19
N GLY A 188 -1.59 6.69 12.86
CA GLY A 188 -0.45 6.02 12.24
C GLY A 188 -0.61 4.50 12.22
N GLY A 189 0.22 3.83 11.42
CA GLY A 189 0.41 2.39 11.52
C GLY A 189 1.43 2.01 12.59
N LEU A 190 1.74 0.72 12.67
CA LEU A 190 2.83 0.16 13.46
C LEU A 190 3.99 -0.22 12.53
N LEU A 191 5.17 0.21 12.87
CA LEU A 191 6.43 -0.36 12.40
C LEU A 191 7.24 -0.72 13.63
N ALA A 192 7.37 -2.00 13.94
CA ALA A 192 8.11 -2.44 15.09
C ALA A 192 9.56 -1.91 15.03
N GLY A 193 9.98 -1.25 16.09
CA GLY A 193 11.36 -0.80 16.29
C GLY A 193 12.04 -1.62 17.38
N ALA A 194 13.32 -1.38 17.63
CA ALA A 194 14.13 -2.12 18.59
C ALA A 194 13.49 -2.19 19.98
N ASP A 195 13.06 -1.06 20.54
CA ASP A 195 12.42 -1.02 21.85
C ASP A 195 11.15 -1.88 21.95
N TYR A 196 10.34 -1.88 20.88
CA TYR A 196 9.14 -2.70 20.82
C TYR A 196 9.50 -4.18 20.77
N LEU A 197 10.43 -4.59 19.91
CA LEU A 197 10.87 -5.97 19.73
C LEU A 197 11.54 -6.51 20.97
N ASN A 198 12.41 -5.72 21.62
CA ASN A 198 13.09 -6.10 22.87
C ASN A 198 12.11 -6.32 24.03
N ARG A 199 11.01 -5.54 24.09
CA ARG A 199 9.95 -5.78 25.09
C ARG A 199 9.07 -6.97 24.75
N ARG A 200 8.80 -7.22 23.48
CA ARG A 200 7.90 -8.27 23.01
C ARG A 200 8.56 -9.65 23.09
N TYR A 201 9.82 -9.73 22.71
CA TYR A 201 10.59 -10.97 22.62
C TYR A 201 11.70 -10.98 23.69
N LYS A 202 11.31 -11.25 24.94
CA LYS A 202 12.22 -11.18 26.11
C LYS A 202 13.40 -12.16 26.02
N ASP A 203 13.21 -13.29 25.36
CA ASP A 203 14.24 -14.31 25.15
C ASP A 203 15.17 -14.01 23.96
N GLY A 204 14.99 -12.82 23.36
CA GLY A 204 15.71 -12.35 22.20
C GLY A 204 14.92 -12.52 20.89
N TRP A 205 15.34 -11.78 19.89
CA TRP A 205 14.77 -11.82 18.53
C TRP A 205 15.89 -11.68 17.50
N ASP A 206 15.61 -12.09 16.29
CA ASP A 206 16.46 -11.97 15.11
C ASP A 206 15.62 -11.78 13.85
N GLY A 207 16.24 -11.75 12.68
CA GLY A 207 15.54 -11.61 11.42
C GLY A 207 14.51 -12.71 11.17
N LYS A 208 14.75 -13.93 11.68
CA LYS A 208 13.84 -15.07 11.57
C LYS A 208 12.60 -14.88 12.44
N THR A 209 12.76 -14.36 13.65
CA THR A 209 11.66 -14.07 14.59
C THR A 209 10.64 -13.11 13.98
N ILE A 210 11.11 -12.15 13.17
CA ILE A 210 10.28 -11.09 12.57
C ILE A 210 10.06 -11.25 11.07
N TRP A 211 10.25 -12.43 10.50
CA TRP A 211 10.09 -12.70 9.06
C TRP A 211 8.79 -12.18 8.44
N TRP A 212 7.68 -12.28 9.21
CA TRP A 212 6.36 -11.82 8.78
C TRP A 212 6.34 -10.34 8.39
N ALA A 213 7.17 -9.50 9.03
CA ALA A 213 7.32 -8.11 8.67
C ALA A 213 7.88 -7.93 7.25
N GLY A 214 8.72 -8.85 6.79
CA GLY A 214 9.26 -8.84 5.41
C GLY A 214 8.21 -8.93 4.31
N MET A 215 7.03 -9.51 4.62
CA MET A 215 5.92 -9.60 3.67
C MET A 215 4.70 -8.76 4.05
N GLY A 216 4.85 -7.85 5.03
CA GLY A 216 3.80 -6.91 5.43
C GLY A 216 2.73 -7.49 6.34
N GLN A 217 3.14 -8.43 7.22
CA GLN A 217 2.30 -9.01 8.28
C GLN A 217 3.04 -8.96 9.62
N GLY A 218 2.47 -9.56 10.65
CA GLY A 218 3.05 -9.52 12.00
C GLY A 218 3.03 -8.12 12.60
N ASP A 219 4.18 -7.63 13.02
CA ASP A 219 4.30 -6.34 13.73
C ASP A 219 4.43 -5.13 12.77
N VAL A 220 3.67 -5.19 11.66
CA VAL A 220 3.55 -4.12 10.65
C VAL A 220 2.09 -3.86 10.35
N THR A 221 1.66 -2.59 10.52
CA THR A 221 0.34 -2.12 10.08
C THR A 221 0.44 -0.76 9.40
N CYS A 222 -0.46 -0.52 8.44
CA CYS A 222 -0.59 0.74 7.71
C CYS A 222 -2.07 1.09 7.54
N THR A 223 -2.39 2.37 7.42
CA THR A 223 -3.72 2.78 6.96
C THR A 223 -3.80 2.68 5.44
N PRO A 224 -5.00 2.51 4.86
CA PRO A 224 -5.19 2.58 3.40
C PRO A 224 -4.67 3.88 2.78
N LEU A 225 -4.76 5.01 3.49
CA LEU A 225 -4.18 6.28 3.05
C LEU A 225 -2.65 6.20 2.96
N GLN A 226 -1.97 5.61 3.95
CA GLN A 226 -0.52 5.40 3.92
C GLN A 226 -0.11 4.50 2.75
N LEU A 227 -0.90 3.47 2.45
CA LEU A 227 -0.66 2.60 1.29
C LEU A 227 -0.85 3.35 -0.05
N CYS A 228 -1.84 4.24 -0.13
CA CYS A 228 -2.00 5.11 -1.29
C CYS A 228 -0.81 6.07 -1.45
N ASN A 229 -0.34 6.67 -0.34
CA ASN A 229 0.85 7.51 -0.36
C ASN A 229 2.12 6.75 -0.75
N LEU A 230 2.25 5.48 -0.37
CA LEU A 230 3.33 4.63 -0.86
C LEU A 230 3.28 4.48 -2.40
N ALA A 231 2.08 4.28 -2.97
CA ALA A 231 1.91 4.24 -4.42
C ALA A 231 2.26 5.59 -5.07
N VAL A 232 1.90 6.73 -4.46
CA VAL A 232 2.34 8.09 -4.88
C VAL A 232 3.85 8.21 -4.87
N THR A 233 4.49 7.79 -3.79
CA THR A 233 5.94 7.86 -3.60
C THR A 233 6.69 7.08 -4.69
N ILE A 234 6.20 5.88 -5.03
CA ILE A 234 6.76 5.06 -6.10
C ILE A 234 6.47 5.68 -7.47
N ALA A 235 5.27 6.18 -7.70
CA ALA A 235 4.87 6.87 -8.93
C ALA A 235 5.80 8.06 -9.23
N ASN A 236 6.16 8.82 -8.22
CA ASN A 236 7.02 9.99 -8.30
C ASN A 236 8.53 9.67 -8.23
N ARG A 237 8.91 8.40 -8.04
CA ARG A 237 10.33 7.99 -7.93
C ARG A 237 11.04 8.68 -6.75
N GLY A 238 10.37 8.75 -5.57
CA GLY A 238 11.03 9.10 -4.31
C GLY A 238 10.56 10.37 -3.61
N TRP A 239 9.45 10.95 -4.02
CA TRP A 239 8.91 12.10 -3.31
C TRP A 239 7.38 12.08 -3.26
N TYR A 240 6.80 12.82 -2.32
CA TYR A 240 5.37 13.04 -2.19
C TYR A 240 5.08 14.38 -1.51
N TYR A 241 3.88 14.89 -1.66
CA TYR A 241 3.31 15.91 -0.78
C TYR A 241 2.46 15.22 0.29
N VAL A 242 2.41 15.77 1.49
CA VAL A 242 1.48 15.26 2.51
C VAL A 242 0.06 15.28 1.93
N PRO A 243 -0.64 14.14 1.91
CA PRO A 243 -2.00 14.08 1.36
C PRO A 243 -2.92 15.08 2.06
N HIS A 244 -3.76 15.76 1.28
CA HIS A 244 -4.70 16.75 1.80
C HIS A 244 -6.00 16.74 1.00
N ILE A 245 -7.08 17.18 1.62
CA ILE A 245 -8.41 17.16 1.03
C ILE A 245 -9.02 18.55 0.84
N HIS A 246 -8.54 19.58 1.55
CA HIS A 246 -9.00 20.95 1.35
C HIS A 246 -8.27 21.60 0.20
N ARG A 247 -9.05 22.12 -0.80
CA ARG A 247 -8.52 22.58 -2.09
C ARG A 247 -7.58 23.77 -1.98
N ASP A 248 -7.98 24.78 -1.26
CA ASP A 248 -7.29 26.08 -1.26
C ASP A 248 -6.36 26.24 -0.06
N THR A 249 -5.70 25.14 0.33
CA THR A 249 -4.79 25.16 1.49
C THR A 249 -3.60 26.10 1.24
N GLN A 250 -3.31 26.95 2.21
CA GLN A 250 -2.10 27.78 2.26
C GLN A 250 -1.06 27.23 3.23
N ASN A 251 -1.32 26.08 3.83
CA ASN A 251 -0.43 25.47 4.79
C ASN A 251 0.78 24.85 4.07
N GLN A 252 1.97 25.35 4.37
CA GLN A 252 3.23 24.93 3.77
C GLN A 252 3.51 23.42 3.96
N ARG A 253 2.92 22.78 4.95
CA ARG A 253 3.00 21.33 5.16
C ARG A 253 2.55 20.56 3.91
N TYR A 254 1.46 21.00 3.26
CA TYR A 254 0.85 20.35 2.10
C TYR A 254 1.45 20.83 0.77
N LEU A 255 2.19 21.93 0.79
CA LEU A 255 2.80 22.55 -0.38
C LEU A 255 4.31 22.23 -0.50
N THR A 256 4.87 21.54 0.50
CA THR A 256 6.30 21.20 0.53
C THR A 256 6.52 19.73 0.21
N LYS A 257 7.34 19.46 -0.80
CA LYS A 257 7.75 18.09 -1.17
C LYS A 257 8.51 17.41 -0.04
N ARG A 258 8.13 16.18 0.24
CA ARG A 258 8.85 15.26 1.12
C ARG A 258 9.68 14.32 0.26
N GLN A 259 10.99 14.30 0.50
CA GLN A 259 11.91 13.37 -0.16
C GLN A 259 12.08 12.13 0.71
N THR A 260 12.12 10.96 0.08
CA THR A 260 12.44 9.73 0.78
C THR A 260 13.95 9.55 0.95
N LYS A 261 14.36 8.66 1.84
CA LYS A 261 15.75 8.23 1.98
C LYS A 261 16.18 7.20 0.93
N VAL A 262 15.22 6.67 0.19
CA VAL A 262 15.40 5.59 -0.80
C VAL A 262 16.32 6.08 -1.93
N ALA A 263 17.29 5.25 -2.29
CA ALA A 263 18.17 5.50 -3.41
C ALA A 263 17.38 5.61 -4.73
N LYS A 264 17.72 6.60 -5.55
CA LYS A 264 16.97 6.91 -6.78
C LYS A 264 16.92 5.72 -7.73
N GLU A 265 18.00 4.95 -7.79
CA GLU A 265 18.17 3.78 -8.65
C GLU A 265 17.25 2.62 -8.26
N ALA A 266 16.81 2.56 -6.99
CA ALA A 266 15.94 1.52 -6.49
C ALA A 266 14.53 1.56 -7.09
N TYR A 267 14.08 2.72 -7.56
CA TYR A 267 12.71 2.87 -8.06
C TYR A 267 12.48 2.17 -9.40
N ALA A 268 13.43 2.19 -10.33
CA ALA A 268 13.24 1.63 -11.66
C ALA A 268 12.89 0.12 -11.63
N PRO A 269 13.65 -0.76 -10.94
CA PRO A 269 13.30 -2.18 -10.87
C PRO A 269 12.00 -2.45 -10.09
N VAL A 270 11.66 -1.64 -9.08
CA VAL A 270 10.40 -1.80 -8.34
C VAL A 270 9.20 -1.42 -9.22
N VAL A 271 9.27 -0.33 -9.94
CA VAL A 271 8.23 0.09 -10.91
C VAL A 271 8.04 -0.97 -11.99
N GLU A 272 9.15 -1.53 -12.51
CA GLU A 272 9.09 -2.62 -13.48
C GLU A 272 8.42 -3.87 -12.89
N GLY A 273 8.76 -4.27 -11.66
CA GLY A 273 8.11 -5.38 -10.98
C GLY A 273 6.61 -5.16 -10.78
N MET A 274 6.18 -3.92 -10.45
CA MET A 274 4.76 -3.55 -10.35
C MET A 274 4.06 -3.57 -11.72
N ARG A 275 4.72 -3.17 -12.80
CA ARG A 275 4.20 -3.28 -14.16
C ARG A 275 3.99 -4.75 -14.53
N LEU A 276 5.00 -5.58 -14.30
CA LEU A 276 4.95 -7.01 -14.59
C LEU A 276 3.88 -7.74 -13.74
N ALA A 277 3.57 -7.27 -12.52
CA ALA A 277 2.49 -7.83 -11.73
C ALA A 277 1.13 -7.72 -12.44
N VAL A 278 0.89 -6.61 -13.16
CA VAL A 278 -0.32 -6.40 -13.96
C VAL A 278 -0.28 -7.16 -15.30
N GLU A 279 0.87 -7.21 -15.96
CA GLU A 279 0.97 -7.84 -17.29
C GLU A 279 0.99 -9.36 -17.25
N LYS A 280 1.73 -9.95 -16.33
CA LYS A 280 1.96 -11.41 -16.28
C LYS A 280 2.04 -12.01 -14.88
N GLY A 281 1.74 -11.21 -13.84
CA GLY A 281 1.82 -11.61 -12.43
C GLY A 281 0.45 -11.77 -11.77
N THR A 282 0.36 -11.37 -10.51
CA THR A 282 -0.82 -11.58 -9.66
C THR A 282 -2.02 -10.69 -9.97
N ALA A 283 -1.88 -9.68 -10.85
CA ALA A 283 -2.94 -8.72 -11.20
C ALA A 283 -3.34 -8.78 -12.69
N THR A 284 -3.15 -9.90 -13.37
CA THR A 284 -3.43 -10.08 -14.81
C THR A 284 -4.90 -9.96 -15.21
N SER A 285 -5.83 -9.96 -14.25
CA SER A 285 -7.25 -9.66 -14.48
C SER A 285 -7.48 -8.20 -14.92
N ILE A 286 -6.57 -7.30 -14.60
CA ILE A 286 -6.65 -5.90 -15.01
C ILE A 286 -6.23 -5.80 -16.49
N LYS A 287 -7.17 -5.37 -17.35
CA LYS A 287 -6.94 -5.16 -18.78
C LYS A 287 -7.07 -3.68 -19.11
N THR A 288 -6.03 -3.13 -19.74
CA THR A 288 -5.98 -1.70 -20.09
C THR A 288 -5.13 -1.49 -21.32
N SER A 289 -5.37 -0.37 -22.01
CA SER A 289 -4.61 0.04 -23.21
C SER A 289 -3.33 0.83 -22.87
N TYR A 290 -3.08 1.11 -21.59
CA TYR A 290 -1.89 1.83 -21.13
C TYR A 290 -1.24 1.12 -19.93
N PRO A 291 0.07 1.28 -19.71
CA PRO A 291 0.77 0.62 -18.62
C PRO A 291 0.30 1.09 -17.25
N ILE A 292 -0.18 0.16 -16.43
CA ILE A 292 -0.47 0.33 -15.01
C ILE A 292 0.61 -0.39 -14.21
N CYS A 293 1.06 0.23 -13.14
CA CYS A 293 1.93 -0.39 -12.14
C CYS A 293 1.10 -0.69 -10.89
N GLY A 294 1.02 -1.94 -10.49
CA GLY A 294 0.20 -2.35 -9.35
C GLY A 294 0.81 -3.47 -8.53
N LYS A 295 0.32 -3.62 -7.30
CA LYS A 295 0.69 -4.72 -6.40
C LYS A 295 -0.51 -5.18 -5.61
N THR A 296 -0.81 -6.46 -5.71
CA THR A 296 -1.84 -7.14 -4.91
C THR A 296 -1.32 -7.47 -3.52
N GLY A 297 -2.21 -7.51 -2.55
CA GLY A 297 -1.97 -8.00 -1.20
C GLY A 297 -3.12 -8.88 -0.74
N THR A 298 -2.80 -10.01 -0.17
CA THR A 298 -3.69 -10.83 0.62
C THR A 298 -3.21 -10.77 2.07
N ILE A 299 -4.12 -10.57 2.98
CA ILE A 299 -3.85 -10.50 4.40
C ILE A 299 -4.55 -11.69 5.05
N GLU A 300 -3.74 -12.66 5.47
CA GLU A 300 -4.23 -13.85 6.14
C GLU A 300 -4.76 -13.47 7.53
N ASN A 301 -6.00 -13.87 7.80
CA ASN A 301 -6.66 -13.67 9.09
C ASN A 301 -7.28 -14.98 9.56
N PRO A 302 -7.46 -15.16 10.88
CA PRO A 302 -8.33 -16.22 11.38
C PRO A 302 -9.75 -16.01 10.85
N GLY A 303 -10.19 -16.83 9.90
CA GLY A 303 -11.48 -16.71 9.20
C GLY A 303 -11.32 -16.42 7.72
N GLU A 304 -11.69 -15.24 7.26
CA GLU A 304 -11.61 -14.85 5.86
C GLU A 304 -10.49 -13.84 5.61
N ASP A 305 -9.76 -14.01 4.51
CA ASP A 305 -8.65 -13.15 4.12
C ASP A 305 -9.13 -11.78 3.66
N HIS A 306 -8.41 -10.73 4.05
CA HIS A 306 -8.61 -9.40 3.50
C HIS A 306 -7.83 -9.22 2.21
N SER A 307 -8.29 -8.31 1.35
CA SER A 307 -7.63 -7.97 0.10
C SER A 307 -7.15 -6.52 0.10
N ALA A 308 -5.93 -6.32 -0.35
CA ALA A 308 -5.36 -5.00 -0.60
C ALA A 308 -4.83 -4.91 -2.03
N PHE A 309 -4.86 -3.71 -2.59
CA PHE A 309 -4.25 -3.41 -3.87
C PHE A 309 -3.77 -1.97 -3.88
N ILE A 310 -2.54 -1.76 -4.34
CA ILE A 310 -2.01 -0.42 -4.62
C ILE A 310 -1.62 -0.33 -6.08
N ALA A 311 -1.84 0.83 -6.70
CA ALA A 311 -1.44 1.05 -8.08
C ALA A 311 -1.26 2.53 -8.37
N PHE A 312 -0.59 2.80 -9.49
CA PHE A 312 -0.57 4.11 -10.12
C PHE A 312 -0.60 3.99 -11.65
N ALA A 313 -1.10 5.02 -12.29
CA ALA A 313 -1.22 5.07 -13.75
C ALA A 313 -1.19 6.52 -14.29
N PRO A 314 -0.75 6.72 -15.56
CA PRO A 314 0.09 5.80 -16.33
C PRO A 314 1.46 5.55 -15.67
N MET A 315 2.19 4.52 -16.09
CA MET A 315 3.55 4.24 -15.60
C MET A 315 4.48 5.44 -15.75
N ASN A 316 4.41 6.10 -16.90
CA ASN A 316 5.12 7.35 -17.17
C ASN A 316 4.15 8.52 -17.02
N ASN A 317 4.62 9.61 -16.38
CA ASN A 317 3.81 10.78 -16.06
C ASN A 317 2.50 10.42 -15.32
N PRO A 318 2.59 9.78 -14.14
CA PRO A 318 1.43 9.26 -13.41
C PRO A 318 0.46 10.38 -13.03
N LYS A 319 -0.85 10.11 -13.19
CA LYS A 319 -1.93 11.06 -12.93
C LYS A 319 -2.83 10.66 -11.78
N ILE A 320 -2.72 9.41 -11.36
CA ILE A 320 -3.50 8.85 -10.26
C ILE A 320 -2.69 7.76 -9.57
N ALA A 321 -2.71 7.77 -8.25
CA ALA A 321 -2.33 6.65 -7.42
C ALA A 321 -3.53 6.21 -6.59
N VAL A 322 -3.67 4.90 -6.36
CA VAL A 322 -4.82 4.35 -5.65
C VAL A 322 -4.38 3.30 -4.63
N ALA A 323 -5.13 3.21 -3.54
CA ALA A 323 -5.14 2.06 -2.65
C ALA A 323 -6.59 1.59 -2.46
N VAL A 324 -6.78 0.29 -2.56
CA VAL A 324 -8.04 -0.39 -2.27
C VAL A 324 -7.79 -1.37 -1.13
N TYR A 325 -8.63 -1.34 -0.12
CA TYR A 325 -8.62 -2.30 0.97
C TYR A 325 -10.04 -2.81 1.21
N VAL A 326 -10.24 -4.12 1.15
CA VAL A 326 -11.56 -4.76 1.37
C VAL A 326 -11.40 -5.85 2.41
N GLU A 327 -12.19 -5.73 3.47
CA GLU A 327 -12.27 -6.73 4.52
C GLU A 327 -13.24 -7.83 4.09
N HIS A 328 -12.89 -9.09 4.31
CA HIS A 328 -13.73 -10.24 4.02
C HIS A 328 -14.42 -10.15 2.64
N PRO A 329 -13.64 -10.11 1.54
CA PRO A 329 -14.22 -10.00 0.21
C PRO A 329 -15.12 -11.20 -0.07
N GLN A 330 -16.36 -10.93 -0.51
CA GLN A 330 -17.25 -12.01 -1.00
C GLN A 330 -16.58 -12.65 -2.22
N PRO A 331 -16.54 -13.99 -2.33
CA PRO A 331 -16.06 -14.64 -3.54
C PRO A 331 -16.92 -14.23 -4.74
N PRO A 332 -16.34 -14.15 -5.95
CA PRO A 332 -17.11 -13.90 -7.16
C PRO A 332 -18.25 -14.94 -7.27
N ARG A 333 -19.45 -14.48 -7.56
CA ARG A 333 -20.58 -15.40 -7.79
C ARG A 333 -20.24 -16.28 -9.00
N GLY A 334 -19.93 -17.55 -8.78
CA GLY A 334 -19.77 -18.54 -9.83
C GLY A 334 -18.47 -19.31 -9.90
N GLU A 335 -17.43 -18.99 -9.12
CA GLU A 335 -16.21 -19.80 -9.08
C GLU A 335 -16.13 -20.57 -7.76
N GLY A 336 -16.43 -21.87 -7.82
CA GLY A 336 -16.28 -22.78 -6.71
C GLY A 336 -14.79 -22.86 -6.31
N HIS A 337 -14.49 -22.58 -5.06
CA HIS A 337 -13.17 -22.84 -4.50
C HIS A 337 -12.86 -24.32 -4.56
N HIS A 338 -11.94 -24.72 -5.41
CA HIS A 338 -11.16 -25.94 -5.16
C HIS A 338 -10.05 -25.57 -4.18
N ARG A 339 -10.21 -26.03 -2.96
CA ARG A 339 -9.19 -26.02 -1.88
C ARG A 339 -8.00 -26.87 -2.26
#